data_b608b2830240c135bfd71cfd129cba9a
#
_entry.id   b608b2830240c135bfd71cfd129cba9a
#
_cell.length_a   1.000
_cell.length_b   1.000
_cell.length_c   1.000
_cell.angle_alpha   90.00
_cell.angle_beta   90.00
_cell.angle_gamma   90.00
#
_symmetry.space_group_name_H-M   'P 1'
#
loop_
_entity.id
_entity.type
_entity.pdbx_description
1 polymer ?
#
loop_
_entity_poly.entity_id
_entity_poly.type
_entity_poly.pdbx_seq_one_letter_code
_entity_poly.pdbx_strand_id
1 'polypeptide(L)'
;MANLFLMTKRVATADMANDFARKNMWDNSYRPEQMFVRDYLNKKYPNTIIKLEHTVNGLTVDGKPYRKCILDIAVPSKKIAIRLNGGYHHISSRQQTKDEYQKYALEESGWKVLDFDDYKMPYLFKAKYNDKTLKLVEQEVEQMIGDTFG
;
A
#
# COMPACT_ATOMS: atom_id res chain seq x y z
N MET A 1 -18.27 -19.72 -15.36
CA MET A 1 -19.04 -18.62 -15.98
C MET A 1 -19.59 -17.66 -14.92
N ALA A 2 -20.34 -18.16 -13.94
CA ALA A 2 -20.90 -17.30 -12.89
C ALA A 2 -19.83 -16.57 -12.08
N ASN A 3 -18.71 -17.24 -11.77
CA ASN A 3 -17.62 -16.63 -11.01
C ASN A 3 -16.94 -15.51 -11.78
N LEU A 4 -16.75 -15.72 -13.08
CA LEU A 4 -16.12 -14.69 -13.93
C LEU A 4 -17.02 -13.45 -14.01
N PHE A 5 -18.32 -13.67 -14.16
CA PHE A 5 -19.30 -12.57 -14.21
C PHE A 5 -19.30 -11.79 -12.88
N LEU A 6 -19.31 -12.51 -11.75
CA LEU A 6 -19.29 -11.87 -10.44
C LEU A 6 -18.01 -11.08 -10.20
N MET A 7 -16.88 -11.61 -10.62
CA MET A 7 -15.60 -10.90 -10.51
C MET A 7 -15.61 -9.61 -11.32
N THR A 8 -16.10 -9.67 -12.55
CA THR A 8 -16.22 -8.50 -13.41
C THR A 8 -17.14 -7.45 -12.79
N LYS A 9 -18.27 -7.89 -12.25
CA LYS A 9 -19.22 -6.99 -11.61
C LYS A 9 -18.62 -6.34 -10.36
N ARG A 10 -17.90 -7.11 -9.56
CA ARG A 10 -17.27 -6.58 -8.34
C ARG A 10 -16.19 -5.56 -8.66
N VAL A 11 -15.36 -5.83 -9.64
CA VAL A 11 -14.35 -4.88 -10.11
C VAL A 11 -15.01 -3.60 -10.60
N ALA A 12 -16.08 -3.73 -11.38
CA ALA A 12 -16.82 -2.58 -11.89
C ALA A 12 -17.46 -1.78 -10.74
N THR A 13 -17.92 -2.45 -9.69
CA THR A 13 -18.52 -1.79 -8.53
C THR A 13 -17.45 -1.06 -7.71
N ALA A 14 -16.31 -1.70 -7.49
CA ALA A 14 -15.23 -1.13 -6.69
C ALA A 14 -14.56 0.05 -7.41
N ASP A 15 -14.42 -0.03 -8.73
CA ASP A 15 -13.72 0.96 -9.54
C ASP A 15 -14.53 1.37 -10.76
N MET A 16 -15.79 1.76 -10.52
CA MET A 16 -16.74 2.01 -11.60
C MET A 16 -16.23 2.90 -12.72
N ALA A 17 -15.51 3.93 -12.37
CA ALA A 17 -14.99 4.87 -13.34
C ALA A 17 -13.52 4.62 -13.67
N ASN A 18 -12.93 3.56 -13.13
CA ASN A 18 -11.50 3.34 -13.27
C ASN A 18 -11.18 2.28 -14.33
N ASP A 19 -11.16 2.71 -15.59
CA ASP A 19 -10.75 1.84 -16.69
C ASP A 19 -9.32 1.34 -16.55
N PHE A 20 -8.51 2.09 -15.82
CA PHE A 20 -7.11 1.72 -15.58
C PHE A 20 -7.01 0.40 -14.81
N ALA A 21 -7.82 0.23 -13.78
CA ALA A 21 -7.84 -0.99 -12.99
C ALA A 21 -8.22 -2.19 -13.87
N ARG A 22 -9.21 -2.03 -14.74
CA ARG A 22 -9.65 -3.09 -15.64
C ARG A 22 -8.59 -3.43 -16.68
N LYS A 23 -7.96 -2.42 -17.26
CA LYS A 23 -6.88 -2.61 -18.23
C LYS A 23 -5.73 -3.40 -17.63
N ASN A 24 -5.41 -3.13 -16.38
CA ASN A 24 -4.29 -3.77 -15.71
C ASN A 24 -4.69 -5.06 -14.99
N MET A 25 -5.95 -5.48 -15.14
CA MET A 25 -6.47 -6.72 -14.58
C MET A 25 -6.21 -6.85 -13.08
N TRP A 26 -6.42 -5.76 -12.36
CA TRP A 26 -6.20 -5.73 -10.93
C TRP A 26 -7.17 -6.64 -10.18
N ASP A 27 -6.64 -7.34 -9.19
CA ASP A 27 -7.43 -8.17 -8.29
C ASP A 27 -8.20 -7.25 -7.32
N ASN A 28 -9.53 -7.38 -7.28
CA ASN A 28 -10.36 -6.55 -6.41
C ASN A 28 -10.33 -6.99 -4.94
N SER A 29 -9.56 -8.03 -4.61
CA SER A 29 -9.29 -8.39 -3.22
C SER A 29 -8.36 -7.38 -2.55
N TYR A 30 -7.59 -6.64 -3.36
CA TYR A 30 -6.69 -5.61 -2.87
C TYR A 30 -7.24 -4.24 -3.19
N ARG A 31 -6.87 -3.25 -2.39
CA ARG A 31 -7.30 -1.87 -2.64
C ARG A 31 -6.61 -1.33 -3.90
N PRO A 32 -7.28 -0.43 -4.64
CA PRO A 32 -6.65 0.19 -5.82
C PRO A 32 -5.32 0.85 -5.53
N GLU A 33 -5.17 1.49 -4.38
CA GLU A 33 -3.92 2.13 -3.98
C GLU A 33 -2.78 1.11 -3.87
N GLN A 34 -3.06 -0.07 -3.29
CA GLN A 34 -2.08 -1.15 -3.21
C GLN A 34 -1.63 -1.59 -4.59
N MET A 35 -2.60 -1.82 -5.47
CA MET A 35 -2.31 -2.31 -6.81
C MET A 35 -1.51 -1.30 -7.61
N PHE A 36 -1.89 -0.02 -7.52
CA PHE A 36 -1.18 1.03 -8.24
C PHE A 36 0.27 1.14 -7.78
N VAL A 37 0.49 1.20 -6.47
CA VAL A 37 1.83 1.35 -5.91
C VAL A 37 2.69 0.13 -6.26
N ARG A 38 2.12 -1.07 -6.14
CA ARG A 38 2.84 -2.29 -6.53
C ARG A 38 3.29 -2.23 -7.99
N ASP A 39 2.37 -1.89 -8.90
CA ASP A 39 2.70 -1.85 -10.32
C ASP A 39 3.73 -0.76 -10.63
N TYR A 40 3.60 0.39 -9.98
CA TYR A 40 4.57 1.47 -10.13
C TYR A 40 5.97 1.01 -9.69
N LEU A 41 6.06 0.36 -8.54
CA LEU A 41 7.34 -0.11 -8.02
C LEU A 41 7.92 -1.24 -8.87
N ASN A 42 7.08 -2.16 -9.34
CA ASN A 42 7.53 -3.24 -10.23
C ASN A 42 8.12 -2.69 -11.53
N LYS A 43 7.51 -1.64 -12.05
CA LYS A 43 7.97 -1.02 -13.29
C LYS A 43 9.27 -0.25 -13.09
N LYS A 44 9.38 0.47 -11.97
CA LYS A 44 10.55 1.29 -11.66
C LYS A 44 11.73 0.45 -11.17
N TYR A 45 11.46 -0.61 -10.42
CA TYR A 45 12.47 -1.48 -9.82
C TYR A 45 12.20 -2.94 -10.21
N PRO A 46 12.40 -3.29 -11.49
CA PRO A 46 11.97 -4.60 -12.02
C PRO A 46 12.70 -5.80 -11.40
N ASN A 47 13.86 -5.58 -10.79
CA ASN A 47 14.63 -6.66 -10.17
C ASN A 47 14.35 -6.80 -8.66
N THR A 48 13.35 -6.09 -8.17
CA THR A 48 13.01 -6.09 -6.75
C THR A 48 11.64 -6.73 -6.56
N ILE A 49 11.55 -7.65 -5.60
CA ILE A 49 10.28 -8.33 -5.31
C ILE A 49 9.44 -7.45 -4.41
N ILE A 50 8.24 -7.11 -4.89
CA ILE A 50 7.25 -6.34 -4.15
C ILE A 50 6.14 -7.29 -3.72
N LYS A 51 5.83 -7.32 -2.43
CA LYS A 51 4.79 -8.21 -1.89
C LYS A 51 3.64 -7.42 -1.29
N LEU A 52 2.43 -7.92 -1.51
CA LEU A 52 1.21 -7.37 -0.91
C LEU A 52 0.79 -8.26 0.27
N GLU A 53 0.16 -7.65 1.28
CA GLU A 53 -0.32 -8.36 2.46
C GLU A 53 0.77 -9.26 3.05
N HIS A 54 1.95 -8.70 3.21
CA HIS A 54 3.12 -9.44 3.66
C HIS A 54 3.16 -9.54 5.18
N THR A 55 3.23 -10.76 5.70
CA THR A 55 3.30 -11.01 7.15
C THR A 55 4.74 -10.94 7.62
N VAL A 56 4.97 -10.16 8.68
CA VAL A 56 6.26 -10.06 9.35
C VAL A 56 6.12 -10.62 10.76
N ASN A 57 6.94 -11.59 11.09
CA ASN A 57 6.98 -12.23 12.40
C ASN A 57 8.26 -11.86 13.14
N GLY A 58 8.31 -12.19 14.42
CA GLY A 58 9.53 -12.02 15.20
C GLY A 58 9.87 -10.59 15.57
N LEU A 59 8.88 -9.71 15.51
CA LEU A 59 9.08 -8.32 15.90
C LEU A 59 9.17 -8.18 17.42
N THR A 60 9.89 -7.15 17.86
CA THR A 60 10.02 -6.83 19.28
C THR A 60 9.75 -5.35 19.52
N VAL A 61 9.32 -5.03 20.72
CA VAL A 61 9.23 -3.65 21.23
C VAL A 61 9.97 -3.62 22.57
N ASP A 62 11.03 -2.85 22.62
CA ASP A 62 11.90 -2.76 23.81
C ASP A 62 12.39 -4.14 24.26
N GLY A 63 12.74 -5.00 23.30
CA GLY A 63 13.24 -6.33 23.55
C GLY A 63 12.18 -7.37 23.88
N LYS A 64 10.91 -6.98 23.98
CA LYS A 64 9.80 -7.90 24.26
C LYS A 64 9.10 -8.31 23.00
N PRO A 65 8.63 -9.57 22.89
CA PRO A 65 7.93 -10.02 21.69
C PRO A 65 6.72 -9.16 21.37
N TYR A 66 6.58 -8.82 20.09
CA TYR A 66 5.42 -8.11 19.56
C TYR A 66 4.70 -9.05 18.58
N ARG A 67 3.40 -8.87 18.47
CA ARG A 67 2.61 -9.71 17.57
C ARG A 67 3.03 -9.53 16.11
N LYS A 68 2.69 -10.50 15.26
CA LYS A 68 2.94 -10.39 13.83
C LYS A 68 2.24 -9.17 13.24
N CYS A 69 2.82 -8.61 12.19
CA CYS A 69 2.25 -7.51 11.42
C CYS A 69 1.98 -7.97 10.01
N ILE A 70 0.90 -7.48 9.42
CA ILE A 70 0.62 -7.67 8.00
C ILE A 70 0.80 -6.32 7.32
N LEU A 71 1.74 -6.25 6.39
CA LEU A 71 2.09 -5.01 5.70
C LEU A 71 1.31 -4.92 4.39
N ASP A 72 0.72 -3.75 4.13
CA ASP A 72 -0.02 -3.52 2.89
C ASP A 72 0.87 -3.79 1.67
N ILE A 73 2.07 -3.24 1.67
CA ILE A 73 3.07 -3.42 0.64
C ILE A 73 4.41 -3.58 1.33
N ALA A 74 5.20 -4.54 0.89
CA ALA A 74 6.53 -4.75 1.46
C ALA A 74 7.56 -5.02 0.39
N VAL A 75 8.78 -4.58 0.66
CA VAL A 75 9.97 -4.91 -0.11
C VAL A 75 10.92 -5.64 0.84
N PRO A 76 10.74 -6.96 1.03
CA PRO A 76 11.48 -7.68 2.07
C PRO A 76 13.00 -7.62 1.92
N SER A 77 13.50 -7.65 0.69
CA SER A 77 14.95 -7.62 0.44
C SER A 77 15.60 -6.32 0.91
N LYS A 78 14.83 -5.25 0.98
CA LYS A 78 15.31 -3.93 1.43
C LYS A 78 14.73 -3.53 2.78
N LYS A 79 13.90 -4.39 3.36
CA LYS A 79 13.18 -4.11 4.61
C LYS A 79 12.44 -2.78 4.56
N ILE A 80 11.67 -2.57 3.49
CA ILE A 80 10.82 -1.40 3.34
C ILE A 80 9.37 -1.83 3.52
N ALA A 81 8.68 -1.15 4.42
CA ALA A 81 7.27 -1.38 4.70
C ALA A 81 6.48 -0.14 4.28
N ILE A 82 5.51 -0.31 3.40
CA ILE A 82 4.63 0.79 2.99
C ILE A 82 3.26 0.52 3.59
N ARG A 83 2.77 1.46 4.38
CA ARG A 83 1.45 1.39 4.99
C ARG A 83 0.55 2.41 4.31
N LEU A 84 -0.65 1.97 3.94
CA LEU A 84 -1.63 2.83 3.28
C LEU A 84 -2.67 3.27 4.30
N ASN A 85 -2.67 4.54 4.62
CA ASN A 85 -3.50 5.12 5.68
C ASN A 85 -4.62 5.99 5.12
N GLY A 86 -5.58 5.34 4.46
CA GLY A 86 -6.80 6.01 4.01
C GLY A 86 -7.73 6.24 5.18
N GLY A 87 -8.30 7.46 5.28
CA GLY A 87 -9.19 7.80 6.39
C GLY A 87 -8.47 8.00 7.71
N TYR A 88 -7.19 8.33 7.68
CA TYR A 88 -6.35 8.44 8.87
C TYR A 88 -6.95 9.34 9.95
N HIS A 89 -7.52 10.46 9.57
CA HIS A 89 -8.09 11.41 10.53
C HIS A 89 -9.42 10.96 11.13
N HIS A 90 -9.98 9.84 10.67
CA HIS A 90 -11.20 9.26 11.22
C HIS A 90 -10.95 8.10 12.18
N ILE A 91 -9.68 7.68 12.34
CA ILE A 91 -9.37 6.57 13.23
C ILE A 91 -9.32 7.02 14.67
N SER A 92 -9.61 6.10 15.60
CA SER A 92 -9.62 6.37 17.03
C SER A 92 -8.20 6.56 17.58
N SER A 93 -8.08 7.20 18.73
CA SER A 93 -6.80 7.33 19.45
C SER A 93 -6.18 5.97 19.73
N ARG A 94 -7.00 4.97 20.05
CA ARG A 94 -6.54 3.62 20.31
C ARG A 94 -5.91 3.01 19.07
N GLN A 95 -6.53 3.21 17.89
CA GLN A 95 -5.98 2.70 16.65
C GLN A 95 -4.68 3.43 16.28
N GLN A 96 -4.62 4.73 16.50
CA GLN A 96 -3.40 5.50 16.27
C GLN A 96 -2.25 4.99 17.15
N THR A 97 -2.53 4.69 18.40
CA THR A 97 -1.54 4.13 19.32
C THR A 97 -1.03 2.79 18.83
N LYS A 98 -1.92 1.91 18.36
CA LYS A 98 -1.53 0.62 17.79
C LYS A 98 -0.64 0.80 16.57
N ASP A 99 -0.99 1.73 15.69
CA ASP A 99 -0.23 1.98 14.48
C ASP A 99 1.18 2.49 14.80
N GLU A 100 1.30 3.32 15.81
CA GLU A 100 2.60 3.82 16.27
C GLU A 100 3.46 2.71 16.87
N TYR A 101 2.86 1.82 17.67
CA TYR A 101 3.58 0.67 18.22
C TYR A 101 4.04 -0.27 17.11
N GLN A 102 3.20 -0.49 16.11
CA GLN A 102 3.57 -1.31 14.96
C GLN A 102 4.76 -0.71 14.23
N LYS A 103 4.72 0.61 13.98
CA LYS A 103 5.82 1.30 13.35
C LYS A 103 7.10 1.17 14.16
N TYR A 104 7.00 1.36 15.47
CA TYR A 104 8.13 1.25 16.37
C TYR A 104 8.74 -0.16 16.33
N ALA A 105 7.89 -1.19 16.36
CA ALA A 105 8.34 -2.58 16.31
C ALA A 105 9.05 -2.89 14.99
N LEU A 106 8.52 -2.38 13.89
CA LEU A 106 9.13 -2.57 12.57
C LEU A 106 10.49 -1.85 12.51
N GLU A 107 10.55 -0.62 12.96
CA GLU A 107 11.80 0.16 12.93
C GLU A 107 12.87 -0.46 13.84
N GLU A 108 12.48 -0.95 15.01
CA GLU A 108 13.40 -1.64 15.91
C GLU A 108 14.00 -2.89 15.25
N SER A 109 13.24 -3.54 14.37
CA SER A 109 13.68 -4.72 13.65
C SER A 109 14.38 -4.40 12.32
N GLY A 110 14.67 -3.14 12.07
CA GLY A 110 15.45 -2.70 10.91
C GLY A 110 14.64 -2.35 9.67
N TRP A 111 13.30 -2.30 9.78
CA TRP A 111 12.47 -1.91 8.67
C TRP A 111 12.37 -0.39 8.55
N LYS A 112 12.33 0.11 7.32
CA LYS A 112 11.96 1.48 7.04
C LYS A 112 10.46 1.52 6.77
N VAL A 113 9.74 2.35 7.51
CA VAL A 113 8.29 2.45 7.38
C VAL A 113 7.95 3.73 6.64
N LEU A 114 7.24 3.57 5.52
CA LEU A 114 6.72 4.69 4.75
C LEU A 114 5.20 4.71 4.92
N ASP A 115 4.70 5.79 5.49
CA ASP A 115 3.27 5.98 5.68
C ASP A 115 2.71 6.83 4.54
N PHE A 116 1.88 6.18 3.72
CA PHE A 116 1.18 6.85 2.63
C PHE A 116 -0.17 7.29 3.17
N ASP A 117 -0.25 8.54 3.62
CA ASP A 117 -1.44 9.10 4.21
C ASP A 117 -2.30 9.80 3.17
N ASP A 118 -3.62 9.63 3.26
CA ASP A 118 -4.54 10.18 2.27
C ASP A 118 -4.44 11.69 2.12
N TYR A 119 -4.21 12.41 3.22
CA TYR A 119 -4.11 13.87 3.16
C TYR A 119 -2.81 14.35 2.48
N LYS A 120 -1.80 13.49 2.42
CA LYS A 120 -0.54 13.79 1.72
C LYS A 120 -0.56 13.33 0.28
N MET A 121 -1.42 12.36 -0.03
CA MET A 121 -1.46 11.72 -1.35
C MET A 121 -2.90 11.65 -1.86
N PRO A 122 -3.55 12.81 -2.03
CA PRO A 122 -4.97 12.82 -2.36
C PRO A 122 -5.31 12.16 -3.70
N TYR A 123 -4.41 12.24 -4.69
CA TYR A 123 -4.69 11.63 -6.00
C TYR A 123 -4.61 10.10 -5.93
N LEU A 124 -3.63 9.57 -5.21
CA LEU A 124 -3.52 8.12 -5.03
C LEU A 124 -4.78 7.57 -4.36
N PHE A 125 -5.23 8.21 -3.28
CA PHE A 125 -6.35 7.70 -2.49
C PHE A 125 -7.72 7.97 -3.10
N LYS A 126 -7.83 8.84 -4.09
CA LYS A 126 -9.06 9.00 -4.86
C LYS A 126 -9.28 7.85 -5.83
N ALA A 127 -8.23 7.09 -6.13
CA ALA A 127 -8.27 5.91 -6.97
C ALA A 127 -8.86 6.16 -8.37
N LYS A 128 -8.67 7.37 -8.89
CA LYS A 128 -9.10 7.73 -10.24
C LYS A 128 -7.87 7.86 -11.12
N TYR A 129 -7.43 6.75 -11.67
CA TYR A 129 -6.20 6.68 -12.45
C TYR A 129 -6.54 6.79 -13.94
N ASN A 130 -6.60 8.01 -14.43
CA ASN A 130 -6.88 8.30 -15.83
C ASN A 130 -5.77 9.20 -16.41
N ASP A 131 -5.87 9.53 -17.67
CA ASP A 131 -4.84 10.31 -18.37
C ASP A 131 -4.52 11.65 -17.69
N LYS A 132 -5.51 12.24 -17.02
CA LYS A 132 -5.33 13.54 -16.35
C LYS A 132 -4.64 13.39 -14.98
N THR A 133 -4.91 12.33 -14.27
CA THR A 133 -4.47 12.15 -12.88
C THR A 133 -3.27 11.24 -12.73
N LEU A 134 -3.03 10.35 -13.71
CA LEU A 134 -1.99 9.33 -13.60
C LEU A 134 -0.62 9.89 -13.21
N LYS A 135 -0.22 10.95 -13.91
CA LYS A 135 1.08 11.56 -13.66
C LYS A 135 1.16 12.17 -12.26
N LEU A 136 0.06 12.74 -11.79
CA LEU A 136 0.00 13.32 -10.45
C LEU A 136 0.12 12.22 -9.37
N VAL A 137 -0.53 11.08 -9.59
CA VAL A 137 -0.41 9.94 -8.68
C VAL A 137 1.03 9.43 -8.64
N GLU A 138 1.65 9.29 -9.81
CA GLU A 138 3.04 8.85 -9.88
C GLU A 138 3.99 9.81 -9.17
N GLN A 139 3.74 11.11 -9.30
CA GLN A 139 4.54 12.12 -8.59
C GLN A 139 4.37 12.02 -7.07
N GLU A 140 3.15 11.76 -6.60
CA GLU A 140 2.92 11.57 -5.17
C GLU A 140 3.70 10.37 -4.64
N VAL A 141 3.62 9.24 -5.35
CA VAL A 141 4.34 8.03 -4.95
C VAL A 141 5.84 8.28 -4.96
N GLU A 142 6.35 8.86 -6.02
CA GLU A 142 7.78 9.13 -6.16
C GLU A 142 8.30 10.05 -5.05
N GLN A 143 7.54 11.08 -4.71
CA GLN A 143 7.92 11.99 -3.64
C GLN A 143 7.98 11.27 -2.29
N MET A 144 7.02 10.37 -2.04
CA MET A 144 6.97 9.65 -0.77
C MET A 144 8.06 8.58 -0.64
N ILE A 145 8.41 7.89 -1.72
CA ILE A 145 9.49 6.91 -1.66
C ILE A 145 10.87 7.58 -1.64
N GLY A 146 10.99 8.76 -2.26
CA GLY A 146 12.23 9.52 -2.26
C GLY A 146 13.46 8.68 -2.56
N ASP A 147 14.48 8.78 -1.71
CA ASP A 147 15.72 8.04 -1.86
C ASP A 147 15.72 6.70 -1.12
N THR A 148 14.56 6.27 -0.60
CA THR A 148 14.46 5.08 0.23
C THR A 148 14.92 3.82 -0.51
N PHE A 149 14.67 3.74 -1.79
CA PHE A 149 15.05 2.60 -2.63
C PHE A 149 16.47 2.72 -3.21
N GLY A 150 16.98 3.88 -3.14
CA GLY A 150 18.26 4.20 -3.76
C GLY A 150 19.42 3.89 -2.94
#